data_30e120bfb505cdd13d008aa1881c19f6
#
_entry.id   30e120bfb505cdd13d008aa1881c19f6
#
_cell.length_a   1.000
_cell.length_b   1.000
_cell.length_c   1.000
_cell.angle_alpha   90.00
_cell.angle_beta   90.00
_cell.angle_gamma   90.00
#
_symmetry.space_group_name_H-M   'P 1'
#
loop_
_entity.id
_entity.type
_entity.pdbx_description
1 polymer ?
#
loop_
_entity_poly.entity_id
_entity_poly.type
_entity_poly.pdbx_seq_one_letter_code
_entity_poly.pdbx_strand_id
1 'polypeptide(L)' 'MQIGIDVGATKIESVVLEENGNEKHRSRTNCPKDYLSIISTIKDISHKLEKEFQRE' A
#
# COMPACT_ATOMS: atom_id res chain seq x y z
N MET A 1 7.71 4.71 10.97
CA MET A 1 6.73 4.78 9.87
C MET A 1 6.32 3.39 9.46
N GLN A 2 5.02 3.17 9.29
CA GLN A 2 4.50 1.86 8.91
C GLN A 2 3.66 1.98 7.66
N ILE A 3 3.74 0.96 6.81
CA ILE A 3 2.90 0.87 5.61
C ILE A 3 2.00 -0.34 5.78
N GLY A 4 0.68 -0.10 5.71
CA GLY A 4 -0.31 -1.16 5.76
C GLY A 4 -0.99 -1.31 4.43
N ILE A 5 -1.22 -2.55 4.02
CA ILE A 5 -1.91 -2.84 2.77
C ILE A 5 -3.02 -3.83 3.06
N ASP A 6 -4.24 -3.44 2.68
CA ASP A 6 -5.43 -4.26 2.88
C ASP A 6 -5.95 -4.70 1.50
N VAL A 7 -5.99 -5.99 1.28
CA VAL A 7 -6.40 -6.55 -0.01
C VAL A 7 -7.84 -7.04 0.11
N GLY A 8 -8.75 -6.32 -0.54
CA GLY A 8 -10.15 -6.73 -0.58
C GLY A 8 -10.49 -7.40 -1.89
N ALA A 9 -11.76 -7.75 -2.05
CA ALA A 9 -12.21 -8.44 -3.26
C ALA A 9 -12.12 -7.57 -4.50
N THR A 10 -12.36 -6.28 -4.37
CA THR A 10 -12.38 -5.36 -5.51
C THR A 10 -11.36 -4.24 -5.42
N LYS A 11 -10.86 -3.96 -4.22
CA LYS A 11 -9.95 -2.84 -4.00
C LYS A 11 -8.78 -3.25 -3.13
N ILE A 12 -7.64 -2.65 -3.39
CA ILE A 12 -6.48 -2.72 -2.53
C ILE A 12 -6.32 -1.34 -1.91
N GLU A 13 -6.31 -1.28 -0.60
CA GLU A 13 -6.15 -0.02 0.12
C GLU A 13 -4.79 0.00 0.79
N SER A 14 -4.09 1.13 0.68
CA SER A 14 -2.79 1.27 1.32
C SER A 14 -2.80 2.50 2.20
N VAL A 15 -2.07 2.43 3.30
CA VAL A 15 -2.00 3.51 4.27
C VAL A 15 -0.57 3.63 4.78
N VAL A 16 -0.15 4.86 5.01
CA VAL A 16 1.15 5.14 5.63
C VAL A 16 0.87 5.80 6.97
N LEU A 17 1.41 5.21 8.03
CA LEU A 17 1.23 5.72 9.38
C LEU A 17 2.54 6.26 9.92
N GLU A 18 2.45 7.37 10.65
CA GLU A 18 3.59 7.90 11.38
C GLU A 18 3.81 7.11 12.65
N GLU A 19 4.94 7.36 13.31
CA GLU A 19 5.28 6.63 14.53
C GLU A 19 4.26 6.79 15.63
N ASN A 20 3.59 7.93 15.67
CA ASN A 20 2.55 8.18 16.67
C ASN A 20 1.21 7.57 16.29
N GLY A 21 1.14 6.87 15.16
CA GLY A 21 -0.09 6.24 14.73
C GLY A 21 -0.97 7.09 13.84
N ASN A 22 -0.60 8.33 13.61
CA ASN A 22 -1.39 9.20 12.74
C ASN A 22 -1.24 8.78 11.28
N GLU A 23 -2.33 8.84 10.55
CA GLU A 23 -2.33 8.50 9.14
C GLU A 23 -1.73 9.64 8.34
N LYS A 24 -0.70 9.34 7.57
CA LYS A 24 -0.02 10.32 6.74
C LYS A 24 -0.50 10.30 5.31
N HIS A 25 -0.90 9.13 4.83
CA HIS A 25 -1.32 8.95 3.45
C HIS A 25 -2.21 7.73 3.35
N ARG A 26 -3.23 7.83 2.50
CA ARG A 26 -4.13 6.71 2.23
C ARG A 26 -4.48 6.72 0.75
N SER A 27 -4.40 5.56 0.12
CA SER A 27 -4.79 5.46 -1.27
C SER A 27 -5.50 4.15 -1.51
N ARG A 28 -6.21 4.07 -2.62
CA ARG A 28 -7.05 2.94 -2.96
C ARG A 28 -6.91 2.69 -4.45
N THR A 29 -6.77 1.42 -4.82
CA THR A 29 -6.67 1.06 -6.23
C THR A 29 -7.49 -0.19 -6.50
N ASN A 30 -7.80 -0.44 -7.76
CA ASN A 30 -8.55 -1.64 -8.12
C ASN A 30 -7.70 -2.87 -7.85
N CYS A 31 -8.36 -3.93 -7.36
CA CYS A 31 -7.69 -5.20 -7.12
C CYS A 31 -7.76 -6.03 -8.39
N PRO A 32 -6.62 -6.45 -8.94
CA PRO A 32 -6.63 -7.36 -10.09
C PRO A 32 -7.29 -8.67 -9.73
N LYS A 33 -7.68 -9.44 -10.72
CA LYS A 33 -8.43 -10.67 -10.48
C LYS A 33 -7.54 -11.89 -10.34
N ASP A 34 -6.35 -11.87 -10.90
CA ASP A 34 -5.47 -13.03 -10.81
C ASP A 34 -4.40 -12.83 -9.76
N TYR A 35 -3.97 -13.96 -9.20
CA TYR A 35 -3.06 -13.97 -8.07
C TYR A 35 -1.74 -13.28 -8.34
N LEU A 36 -1.13 -13.55 -9.49
CA LEU A 36 0.19 -12.97 -9.78
C LEU A 36 0.11 -11.47 -9.96
N SER A 37 -0.97 -10.97 -10.54
CA SER A 37 -1.17 -9.53 -10.68
C SER A 37 -1.40 -8.86 -9.34
N ILE A 38 -2.08 -9.54 -8.41
CA ILE A 38 -2.27 -9.01 -7.06
C ILE A 38 -0.91 -8.86 -6.38
N ILE A 39 -0.08 -9.89 -6.45
CA ILE A 39 1.26 -9.85 -5.84
C ILE A 39 2.09 -8.72 -6.45
N SER A 40 2.07 -8.60 -7.77
CA SER A 40 2.81 -7.56 -8.45
C SER A 40 2.34 -6.17 -8.04
N THR A 41 1.03 -5.99 -7.92
CA THR A 41 0.46 -4.71 -7.52
C THR A 41 0.87 -4.34 -6.10
N ILE A 42 0.85 -5.32 -5.19
CA ILE A 42 1.27 -5.08 -3.80
C ILE A 42 2.74 -4.67 -3.75
N LYS A 43 3.58 -5.34 -4.52
CA LYS A 43 5.00 -5.00 -4.59
C LYS A 43 5.21 -3.58 -5.11
N ASP A 44 4.49 -3.22 -6.15
CA ASP A 44 4.60 -1.88 -6.74
C ASP A 44 4.17 -0.81 -5.75
N ILE A 45 3.06 -1.04 -5.05
CA ILE A 45 2.55 -0.11 -4.05
C ILE A 45 3.57 0.05 -2.92
N SER A 46 4.06 -1.07 -2.40
CA SER A 46 5.04 -1.06 -1.31
C SER A 46 6.29 -0.29 -1.70
N HIS A 47 6.81 -0.59 -2.88
CA HIS A 47 8.03 0.05 -3.36
C HIS A 47 7.84 1.55 -3.54
N LYS A 48 6.72 1.94 -4.11
CA LYS A 48 6.42 3.34 -4.35
C LYS A 48 6.30 4.10 -3.03
N LEU A 49 5.60 3.52 -2.05
CA LEU A 49 5.41 4.19 -0.78
C LEU A 49 6.71 4.26 0.03
N GLU A 50 7.52 3.21 -0.01
CA GLU A 50 8.82 3.24 0.64
C GLU A 50 9.70 4.33 0.06
N LYS A 51 9.69 4.45 -1.25
CA LYS A 51 10.49 5.46 -1.92
C LYS A 51 10.04 6.86 -1.59
N GLU A 52 8.72 7.05 -1.44
CA GLU A 52 8.14 8.36 -1.23
C GLU A 52 8.17 8.78 0.24
N PHE A 53 7.95 7.84 1.17
CA PHE A 53 7.74 8.17 2.57
C PHE A 53 8.81 7.63 3.52
N GLN A 54 9.59 6.64 3.12
CA GLN A 54 10.62 6.04 3.98
C GLN A 54 12.01 6.30 3.46
N ARG A 55 12.27 7.52 3.11
CA ARG A 55 13.59 7.88 2.65
C ARG A 55 14.57 7.99 3.80
N GLU A 56 15.72 7.46 3.57
CA GLU A 56 16.83 7.59 4.51
C GLU A 56 17.64 8.84 4.19
#